data_c629f7b4896895e2de300cc4503641bc
#
_entry.id   c629f7b4896895e2de300cc4503641bc
#
_cell.length_a   1.000
_cell.length_b   1.000
_cell.length_c   1.000
_cell.angle_alpha   90.00
_cell.angle_beta   90.00
_cell.angle_gamma   90.00
#
_symmetry.space_group_name_H-M   'P 1'
#
loop_
_entity.id
_entity.type
_entity.pdbx_description
1 polymer ?
#
loop_
_entity_poly.entity_id
_entity_poly.type
_entity_poly.pdbx_seq_one_letter_code
_entity_poly.pdbx_strand_id
1 'polypeptide(L)'
;MTESQAMLRGAEGGVTLAVRALPGAKKKTAVLGVYCEGEKARLKIAVRAPAVEGQANSALIEFLADKFGLPKRYVELVSGELSRSKVFLLRGVMLAHAEVLLADWQSKT
;
A
#
# COMPACT_ATOMS: atom_id res chain seq x y z
N MET A 1 -6.38 17.15 8.91
CA MET A 1 -5.64 16.20 8.04
C MET A 1 -6.51 14.98 7.78
N THR A 2 -6.65 14.59 6.53
CA THR A 2 -7.44 13.41 6.18
C THR A 2 -6.60 12.14 6.43
N GLU A 3 -7.29 11.00 6.54
CA GLU A 3 -6.60 9.72 6.70
C GLU A 3 -5.68 9.42 5.51
N SER A 4 -6.12 9.78 4.27
CA SER A 4 -5.29 9.60 3.08
C SER A 4 -3.98 10.37 3.20
N GLN A 5 -4.01 11.58 3.73
CA GLN A 5 -2.80 12.38 3.90
C GLN A 5 -1.85 11.77 4.91
N ALA A 6 -2.38 11.08 5.93
CA ALA A 6 -1.54 10.41 6.92
C ALA A 6 -0.83 9.19 6.33
N MET A 7 -1.47 8.50 5.38
CA MET A 7 -0.90 7.31 4.74
C MET A 7 -0.01 7.63 3.56
N LEU A 8 -0.30 8.72 2.86
CA LEU A 8 0.42 9.15 1.67
C LEU A 8 1.29 10.35 1.96
N ARG A 9 2.48 10.37 1.41
CA ARG A 9 3.38 11.52 1.49
C ARG A 9 4.06 11.73 0.15
N GLY A 10 4.18 12.99 -0.26
CA GLY A 10 4.95 13.32 -1.44
C GLY A 10 6.42 12.99 -1.22
N ALA A 11 7.08 12.51 -2.25
CA ALA A 11 8.48 12.15 -2.20
C ALA A 11 9.13 12.54 -3.52
N GLU A 12 10.45 12.59 -3.54
CA GLU A 12 11.16 12.88 -4.77
C GLU A 12 10.87 11.78 -5.78
N GLY A 13 10.33 12.16 -6.92
CA GLY A 13 10.01 11.24 -8.00
C GLY A 13 8.71 10.47 -7.83
N GLY A 14 7.91 10.75 -6.79
CA GLY A 14 6.65 10.03 -6.62
C GLY A 14 6.00 10.29 -5.26
N VAL A 15 5.40 9.24 -4.71
CA VAL A 15 4.76 9.30 -3.39
C VAL A 15 5.12 8.06 -2.58
N THR A 16 5.10 8.17 -1.25
CA THR A 16 5.21 7.00 -0.39
C THR A 16 3.85 6.67 0.17
N LEU A 17 3.58 5.37 0.29
CA LEU A 17 2.33 4.85 0.84
C LEU A 17 2.65 3.93 2.01
N ALA A 18 2.08 4.22 3.17
CA ALA A 18 2.21 3.37 4.34
C ALA A 18 1.14 2.28 4.30
N VAL A 19 1.55 1.04 4.47
CA VAL A 19 0.70 -0.15 4.35
C VAL A 19 0.78 -1.00 5.60
N ARG A 20 -0.34 -1.60 5.98
CA ARG A 20 -0.37 -2.65 7.00
C ARG A 20 -0.82 -3.94 6.33
N ALA A 21 0.07 -4.92 6.25
CA ALA A 21 -0.22 -6.18 5.59
C ALA A 21 -0.85 -7.18 6.56
N LEU A 22 -1.92 -7.85 6.11
CA LEU A 22 -2.54 -8.94 6.83
C LEU A 22 -2.40 -10.19 5.98
N PRO A 23 -1.46 -11.09 6.33
CA PRO A 23 -1.25 -12.29 5.54
C PRO A 23 -2.40 -13.29 5.73
N GLY A 24 -2.48 -14.27 4.87
CA GLY A 24 -3.44 -15.34 5.01
C GLY A 24 -4.79 -15.11 4.36
N ALA A 25 -4.90 -14.14 3.45
CA ALA A 25 -6.14 -13.97 2.68
C ALA A 25 -6.42 -15.22 1.87
N LYS A 26 -7.65 -15.72 1.93
CA LYS A 26 -8.02 -16.99 1.29
C LYS A 26 -8.38 -16.84 -0.18
N LYS A 27 -8.90 -15.70 -0.58
CA LYS A 27 -9.36 -15.50 -1.95
C LYS A 27 -8.38 -14.69 -2.80
N LYS A 28 -8.16 -13.46 -2.42
CA LYS A 28 -7.28 -12.55 -3.19
C LYS A 28 -6.73 -11.46 -2.31
N THR A 29 -5.68 -10.81 -2.77
CA THR A 29 -5.15 -9.61 -2.14
C THR A 29 -6.13 -8.47 -2.36
N ALA A 30 -6.50 -7.77 -1.29
CA ALA A 30 -7.52 -6.73 -1.37
C ALA A 30 -7.35 -5.68 -0.27
N VAL A 31 -7.78 -4.45 -0.58
CA VAL A 31 -7.81 -3.37 0.40
C VAL A 31 -8.95 -3.62 1.38
N LEU A 32 -8.65 -3.54 2.67
CA LEU A 32 -9.65 -3.73 3.73
C LEU A 32 -10.10 -2.42 4.38
N GLY A 33 -9.31 -1.35 4.22
CA GLY A 33 -9.63 -0.07 4.83
C GLY A 33 -8.40 0.58 5.43
N VAL A 34 -8.57 1.26 6.54
CA VAL A 34 -7.49 1.98 7.21
C VAL A 34 -7.19 1.33 8.55
N TYR A 35 -5.90 1.16 8.82
CA TYR A 35 -5.41 0.70 10.11
C TYR A 35 -4.76 1.87 10.81
N CYS A 36 -5.21 2.18 12.02
CA CYS A 36 -4.65 3.28 12.79
C CYS A 36 -3.79 2.73 13.93
N GLU A 37 -2.59 3.28 14.05
CA GLU A 37 -1.62 2.92 15.06
C GLU A 37 -1.19 4.20 15.75
N GLY A 38 -1.93 4.57 16.80
CA GLY A 38 -1.79 5.87 17.42
C GLY A 38 -2.24 6.96 16.44
N GLU A 39 -1.36 7.91 16.16
CA GLU A 39 -1.63 8.98 15.20
C GLU A 39 -1.26 8.62 13.76
N LYS A 40 -0.70 7.42 13.58
CA LYS A 40 -0.29 6.96 12.25
C LYS A 40 -1.39 6.14 11.60
N ALA A 41 -1.64 6.40 10.34
CA ALA A 41 -2.60 5.63 9.55
C ALA A 41 -1.88 4.86 8.47
N ARG A 42 -2.37 3.66 8.19
CA ARG A 42 -1.81 2.79 7.15
C ARG A 42 -2.95 2.17 6.35
N LEU A 43 -2.71 1.97 5.07
CA LEU A 43 -3.69 1.27 4.23
C LEU A 43 -3.61 -0.22 4.59
N LYS A 44 -4.73 -0.76 5.06
CA LYS A 44 -4.79 -2.15 5.47
C LYS A 44 -5.10 -3.01 4.26
N ILE A 45 -4.21 -3.95 3.96
CA ILE A 45 -4.34 -4.82 2.79
C ILE A 45 -4.24 -6.28 3.22
N ALA A 46 -5.28 -7.05 2.91
CA ALA A 46 -5.24 -8.50 3.07
C ALA A 46 -4.39 -9.06 1.94
N VAL A 47 -3.42 -9.89 2.25
CA VAL A 47 -2.47 -10.40 1.27
C VAL A 47 -2.63 -11.89 1.11
N ARG A 48 -2.87 -12.32 -0.13
CA ARG A 48 -2.87 -13.73 -0.45
C ARG A 48 -1.50 -14.11 -1.00
N ALA A 49 -0.71 -14.75 -0.14
CA ALA A 49 0.62 -15.22 -0.51
C ALA A 49 0.98 -16.36 0.43
N PRO A 50 1.85 -17.28 -0.01
CA PRO A 50 2.37 -18.30 0.90
C PRO A 50 3.10 -17.64 2.06
N ALA A 51 3.11 -18.31 3.23
CA ALA A 51 3.80 -17.82 4.41
C ALA A 51 5.30 -18.09 4.28
N VAL A 52 5.89 -17.57 3.22
CA VAL A 52 7.31 -17.69 2.91
C VAL A 52 7.88 -16.29 2.80
N GLU A 53 9.05 -16.10 3.39
CA GLU A 53 9.71 -14.80 3.40
C GLU A 53 9.82 -14.20 2.00
N GLY A 54 9.42 -12.93 1.89
CA GLY A 54 9.46 -12.20 0.64
C GLY A 54 8.23 -12.35 -0.25
N GLN A 55 7.42 -13.37 -0.05
CA GLN A 55 6.25 -13.60 -0.90
C GLN A 55 5.16 -12.54 -0.69
N ALA A 56 4.95 -12.12 0.55
CA ALA A 56 3.98 -11.05 0.83
C ALA A 56 4.42 -9.74 0.20
N ASN A 57 5.71 -9.43 0.23
CA ASN A 57 6.24 -8.21 -0.38
C ASN A 57 6.03 -8.22 -1.89
N SER A 58 6.29 -9.35 -2.55
CA SER A 58 6.08 -9.49 -3.99
C SER A 58 4.61 -9.35 -4.36
N ALA A 59 3.73 -9.95 -3.57
CA ALA A 59 2.29 -9.85 -3.80
C ALA A 59 1.80 -8.42 -3.66
N LEU A 60 2.32 -7.69 -2.68
CA LEU A 60 1.95 -6.29 -2.48
C LEU A 60 2.46 -5.41 -3.62
N ILE A 61 3.68 -5.65 -4.10
CA ILE A 61 4.22 -4.90 -5.22
C ILE A 61 3.35 -5.09 -6.46
N GLU A 62 2.97 -6.34 -6.77
CA GLU A 62 2.08 -6.60 -7.90
C GLU A 62 0.72 -5.93 -7.73
N PHE A 63 0.16 -6.02 -6.54
CA PHE A 63 -1.14 -5.44 -6.24
C PHE A 63 -1.14 -3.93 -6.39
N LEU A 64 -0.13 -3.26 -5.82
CA LEU A 64 -0.03 -1.81 -5.88
C LEU A 64 0.27 -1.33 -7.30
N ALA A 65 1.13 -2.05 -8.03
CA ALA A 65 1.42 -1.71 -9.42
C ALA A 65 0.14 -1.76 -10.25
N ASP A 66 -0.66 -2.79 -10.07
CA ASP A 66 -1.93 -2.94 -10.78
C ASP A 66 -2.90 -1.82 -10.41
N LYS A 67 -3.05 -1.54 -9.12
CA LYS A 67 -3.99 -0.53 -8.63
C LYS A 67 -3.64 0.89 -9.09
N PHE A 68 -2.37 1.20 -9.16
CA PHE A 68 -1.91 2.53 -9.60
C PHE A 68 -1.60 2.60 -11.09
N GLY A 69 -1.74 1.47 -11.80
CA GLY A 69 -1.47 1.44 -13.25
C GLY A 69 0.01 1.65 -13.57
N LEU A 70 0.89 1.08 -12.77
CA LEU A 70 2.34 1.26 -12.90
C LEU A 70 3.04 -0.04 -13.27
N PRO A 71 4.18 0.03 -13.96
CA PRO A 71 5.06 -1.13 -14.06
C PRO A 71 5.53 -1.53 -12.66
N LYS A 72 5.74 -2.83 -12.43
CA LYS A 72 6.21 -3.31 -11.13
C LYS A 72 7.49 -2.65 -10.66
N ARG A 73 8.40 -2.34 -11.58
CA ARG A 73 9.68 -1.70 -11.25
C ARG A 73 9.51 -0.29 -10.69
N TYR A 74 8.32 0.30 -10.81
CA TYR A 74 8.02 1.62 -10.26
C TYR A 74 7.48 1.56 -8.84
N VAL A 75 7.27 0.35 -8.31
CA VAL A 75 6.83 0.14 -6.93
C VAL A 75 8.00 -0.44 -6.15
N GLU A 76 8.49 0.30 -5.16
CA GLU A 76 9.66 -0.08 -4.39
C GLU A 76 9.34 -0.16 -2.91
N LEU A 77 9.70 -1.27 -2.28
CA LEU A 77 9.58 -1.39 -0.83
C LEU A 77 10.74 -0.64 -0.18
N VAL A 78 10.44 0.40 0.56
CA VAL A 78 11.49 1.23 1.17
C VAL A 78 11.67 0.98 2.66
N SER A 79 10.71 0.34 3.31
CA SER A 79 10.79 0.08 4.74
C SER A 79 9.88 -1.08 5.13
N GLY A 80 10.28 -1.84 6.14
CA GLY A 80 9.43 -2.88 6.69
C GLY A 80 9.49 -4.22 5.98
N GLU A 81 10.65 -4.61 5.44
CA GLU A 81 10.79 -5.86 4.70
C GLU A 81 10.30 -7.07 5.47
N LEU A 82 10.60 -7.15 6.76
CA LEU A 82 10.21 -8.26 7.61
C LEU A 82 9.06 -7.92 8.56
N SER A 83 8.41 -6.79 8.35
CA SER A 83 7.35 -6.29 9.20
C SER A 83 6.01 -6.34 8.47
N ARG A 84 4.91 -6.36 9.24
CA ARG A 84 3.58 -6.18 8.66
C ARG A 84 3.32 -4.71 8.32
N SER A 85 4.06 -3.80 8.95
CA SER A 85 3.98 -2.37 8.67
C SER A 85 5.07 -2.03 7.67
N LYS A 86 4.67 -1.61 6.46
CA LYS A 86 5.57 -1.40 5.34
C LYS A 86 5.35 -0.03 4.72
N VAL A 87 6.37 0.47 4.03
CA VAL A 87 6.25 1.70 3.26
C VAL A 87 6.75 1.41 1.85
N PHE A 88 5.94 1.79 0.86
CA PHE A 88 6.28 1.63 -0.55
C PHE A 88 6.44 3.00 -1.20
N LEU A 89 7.41 3.10 -2.10
CA LEU A 89 7.57 4.27 -2.97
C LEU A 89 6.92 3.93 -4.30
N LEU A 90 6.02 4.79 -4.75
CA LEU A 90 5.32 4.67 -6.03
C LEU A 90 5.89 5.75 -6.94
N ARG A 91 6.73 5.36 -7.89
CA ARG A 91 7.41 6.30 -8.77
C ARG A 91 6.47 6.82 -9.85
N GLY A 92 6.61 8.10 -10.15
CA GLY A 92 5.84 8.71 -11.22
C GLY A 92 4.38 9.00 -10.89
N VAL A 93 3.98 8.83 -9.63
CA VAL A 93 2.61 9.12 -9.19
C VAL A 93 2.57 10.48 -8.51
N MET A 94 1.61 11.31 -8.89
CA MET A 94 1.38 12.59 -8.23
C MET A 94 0.53 12.38 -6.99
N LEU A 95 0.85 13.11 -5.93
CA LEU A 95 0.15 12.98 -4.65
C LEU A 95 -1.37 13.16 -4.80
N ALA A 96 -1.80 14.17 -5.54
CA ALA A 96 -3.23 14.43 -5.75
C ALA A 96 -3.94 13.24 -6.40
N HIS A 97 -3.30 12.60 -7.36
CA HIS A 97 -3.86 11.44 -8.05
C HIS A 97 -3.96 10.25 -7.09
N ALA A 98 -2.91 10.02 -6.29
CA ALA A 98 -2.93 8.94 -5.32
C ALA A 98 -4.02 9.14 -4.27
N GLU A 99 -4.23 10.38 -3.82
CA GLU A 99 -5.29 10.69 -2.85
C GLU A 99 -6.68 10.37 -3.41
N VAL A 100 -6.91 10.69 -4.68
CA VAL A 100 -8.19 10.39 -5.34
C VAL A 100 -8.42 8.89 -5.40
N LEU A 101 -7.41 8.12 -5.79
CA LEU A 101 -7.53 6.66 -5.86
C LEU A 101 -7.79 6.04 -4.49
N LEU A 102 -7.09 6.49 -3.47
CA LEU A 102 -7.29 5.98 -2.12
C LEU A 102 -8.71 6.28 -1.60
N ALA A 103 -9.19 7.48 -1.84
CA ALA A 103 -10.54 7.85 -1.43
C ALA A 103 -11.59 6.96 -2.11
N ASP A 104 -11.38 6.66 -3.39
CA ASP A 104 -12.28 5.79 -4.14
C ASP A 104 -12.28 4.36 -3.58
N TRP A 105 -11.13 3.83 -3.26
CA TRP A 105 -11.03 2.48 -2.70
C TRP A 105 -11.70 2.38 -1.32
N GLN A 106 -11.56 3.40 -0.50
CA GLN A 106 -12.16 3.43 0.83
C GLN A 106 -13.68 3.54 0.74
N SER A 107 -14.21 4.28 -0.22
CA SER A 107 -15.65 4.45 -0.36
C SER A 107 -16.36 3.19 -0.84
N LYS A 108 -15.63 2.23 -1.37
CA LYS A 108 -16.19 0.96 -1.87
C LYS A 108 -16.14 -0.18 -0.84
N THR A 109 -15.60 0.05 0.32
CA THR A 109 -15.48 -0.98 1.35
C THR A 109 -16.60 -0.97 2.37
#